data_9211c5c42f57c2ad54433a5771c737f4
#
_entry.id   9211c5c42f57c2ad54433a5771c737f4
#
_cell.length_a   1.000
_cell.length_b   1.000
_cell.length_c   1.000
_cell.angle_alpha   90.00
_cell.angle_beta   90.00
_cell.angle_gamma   90.00
#
_symmetry.space_group_name_H-M   'P 1'
#
loop_
_entity.id
_entity.type
_entity.pdbx_description
1 polymer ?
#
loop_
_entity_poly.entity_id
_entity_poly.type
_entity_poly.pdbx_seq_one_letter_code
_entity_poly.pdbx_strand_id
1 'polypeptide(L)'
;IAKALGLAVLASGGIYAAQRGVVDTFVQTTDASIVDFLGAVALAVLAFKGFTTITNSGGEIENPRKNVGRAIVISIAICIFIYLLVAAAVGTNLSIQEIVAARDYALAEAAKPAFGQYGLWITVGFAIIATVSGVIASVFAVSRMLAMLTDMELVPHSHFGMPGNIQKHTLVYTIVLAMTLTIFFDLSRIASLGVIFYLLMDIAIHWGVLNYLRKEISANRFILLTAITLDLIVLIAFIVVKVKADSIVIWTSLAGLFLIITAEKLYLSRKRK
;
A
#
# COMPACT_ATOMS: atom_id res chain seq x y z
N ILE A 1 6.52 -15.04 8.00
CA ILE A 1 6.11 -15.62 9.30
C ILE A 1 6.69 -14.79 10.44
N ALA A 2 8.02 -14.59 10.58
CA ALA A 2 8.63 -13.86 11.70
C ALA A 2 8.05 -12.45 11.93
N LYS A 3 7.80 -11.67 10.85
CA LYS A 3 7.18 -10.34 10.95
C LYS A 3 5.77 -10.38 11.54
N ALA A 4 4.93 -11.30 11.07
CA ALA A 4 3.56 -11.42 11.53
C ALA A 4 3.52 -11.85 13.01
N LEU A 5 4.37 -12.79 13.40
CA LEU A 5 4.51 -13.22 14.79
C LEU A 5 5.03 -12.09 15.68
N GLY A 6 6.04 -11.34 15.22
CA GLY A 6 6.59 -10.20 15.99
C GLY A 6 5.54 -9.13 16.24
N LEU A 7 4.77 -8.72 15.22
CA LEU A 7 3.68 -7.76 15.37
C LEU A 7 2.56 -8.29 16.29
N ALA A 8 2.20 -9.56 16.17
CA ALA A 8 1.18 -10.17 17.02
C ALA A 8 1.62 -10.22 18.49
N VAL A 9 2.88 -10.54 18.78
CA VAL A 9 3.44 -10.54 20.14
C VAL A 9 3.44 -9.14 20.73
N LEU A 10 3.93 -8.13 20.00
CA LEU A 10 3.94 -6.74 20.43
C LEU A 10 2.52 -6.22 20.71
N ALA A 11 1.59 -6.48 19.78
CA ALA A 11 0.21 -6.06 19.94
C ALA A 11 -0.49 -6.76 21.13
N SER A 12 -0.30 -8.06 21.28
CA SER A 12 -0.86 -8.82 22.41
C SER A 12 -0.31 -8.35 23.76
N GLY A 13 0.99 -8.02 23.82
CA GLY A 13 1.62 -7.45 25.00
C GLY A 13 1.05 -6.07 25.36
N GLY A 14 0.84 -5.20 24.37
CA GLY A 14 0.23 -3.89 24.56
C GLY A 14 -1.22 -4.00 25.09
N ILE A 15 -2.05 -4.86 24.50
CA ILE A 15 -3.42 -5.11 24.98
C ILE A 15 -3.44 -5.66 26.41
N TYR A 16 -2.54 -6.59 26.71
CA TYR A 16 -2.42 -7.15 28.07
C TYR A 16 -2.05 -6.10 29.11
N ALA A 17 -1.12 -5.19 28.79
CA ALA A 17 -0.74 -4.09 29.67
C ALA A 17 -1.90 -3.13 29.91
N ALA A 18 -2.67 -2.79 28.88
CA ALA A 18 -3.86 -1.94 28.99
C ALA A 18 -4.93 -2.56 29.90
N GLN A 19 -5.19 -3.87 29.81
CA GLN A 19 -6.16 -4.56 30.65
C GLN A 19 -5.79 -4.59 32.15
N ARG A 20 -4.52 -4.46 32.48
CA ARG A 20 -4.06 -4.40 33.87
C ARG A 20 -4.08 -2.99 34.48
N GLY A 21 -4.66 -2.02 33.81
CA GLY A 21 -4.74 -0.65 34.31
C GLY A 21 -3.39 0.05 34.40
N VAL A 22 -2.41 -0.41 33.63
CA VAL A 22 -1.09 0.23 33.53
C VAL A 22 -1.18 1.56 32.77
N VAL A 23 -2.27 1.73 32.02
CA VAL A 23 -2.54 2.94 31.23
C VAL A 23 -3.98 3.40 31.44
N ASP A 24 -4.16 4.65 31.80
CA ASP A 24 -5.49 5.28 31.78
C ASP A 24 -5.95 5.47 30.34
N THR A 25 -6.88 4.63 29.91
CA THR A 25 -7.43 4.66 28.55
C THR A 25 -8.36 5.87 28.41
N PHE A 26 -7.86 6.93 27.84
CA PHE A 26 -8.69 8.06 27.42
C PHE A 26 -9.28 7.78 26.04
N VAL A 27 -10.54 7.37 25.99
CA VAL A 27 -11.34 7.42 24.77
C VAL A 27 -11.68 8.88 24.53
N GLN A 28 -10.80 9.60 23.83
CA GLN A 28 -11.14 10.93 23.33
C GLN A 28 -12.01 10.76 22.10
N THR A 29 -13.28 11.11 22.23
CA THR A 29 -14.17 11.29 21.07
C THR A 29 -13.70 12.51 20.28
N THR A 30 -13.11 12.27 19.14
CA THR A 30 -12.84 13.34 18.16
C THR A 30 -14.08 13.54 17.30
N ASP A 31 -14.46 14.79 17.05
CA ASP A 31 -15.49 15.18 16.07
C ASP A 31 -14.97 14.99 14.65
N ALA A 32 -14.56 13.76 14.31
CA ALA A 32 -14.11 13.43 12.97
C ALA A 32 -15.30 13.39 12.01
N SER A 33 -15.19 14.13 10.91
CA SER A 33 -16.21 14.08 9.87
C SER A 33 -16.20 12.74 9.13
N ILE A 34 -17.32 12.38 8.50
CA ILE A 34 -17.40 11.21 7.62
C ILE A 34 -16.34 11.26 6.50
N VAL A 35 -16.01 12.47 6.03
CA VAL A 35 -14.99 12.66 4.99
C VAL A 35 -13.59 12.34 5.52
N ASP A 36 -13.27 12.73 6.75
CA ASP A 36 -11.99 12.38 7.39
C ASP A 36 -11.87 10.89 7.63
N PHE A 37 -12.95 10.24 8.06
CA PHE A 37 -13.01 8.79 8.21
C PHE A 37 -12.76 8.07 6.88
N LEU A 38 -13.44 8.48 5.80
CA LEU A 38 -13.22 7.90 4.47
C LEU A 38 -11.81 8.18 3.94
N GLY A 39 -11.22 9.33 4.27
CA GLY A 39 -9.83 9.64 3.99
C GLY A 39 -8.86 8.68 4.70
N ALA A 40 -9.14 8.34 5.95
CA ALA A 40 -8.38 7.33 6.70
C ALA A 40 -8.56 5.91 6.09
N VAL A 41 -9.78 5.56 5.67
CA VAL A 41 -10.06 4.31 4.94
C VAL A 41 -9.22 4.20 3.68
N ALA A 42 -9.03 5.28 2.93
CA ALA A 42 -8.18 5.30 1.73
C ALA A 42 -6.73 4.89 2.04
N LEU A 43 -6.15 5.42 3.13
CA LEU A 43 -4.82 5.02 3.60
C LEU A 43 -4.79 3.56 4.08
N ALA A 44 -5.84 3.12 4.78
CA ALA A 44 -5.95 1.72 5.22
C ALA A 44 -6.01 0.75 4.04
N VAL A 45 -6.74 1.07 2.97
CA VAL A 45 -6.79 0.27 1.73
C VAL A 45 -5.41 0.11 1.12
N LEU A 46 -4.56 1.16 1.13
CA LEU A 46 -3.19 1.07 0.65
C LEU A 46 -2.37 -0.01 1.38
N ALA A 47 -2.60 -0.20 2.68
CA ALA A 47 -1.88 -1.20 3.47
C ALA A 47 -2.15 -2.66 3.03
N PHE A 48 -3.23 -2.91 2.28
CA PHE A 48 -3.58 -4.23 1.73
C PHE A 48 -3.04 -4.48 0.31
N LYS A 49 -2.40 -3.50 -0.33
CA LYS A 49 -2.00 -3.55 -1.74
C LYS A 49 -0.79 -4.45 -2.08
N GLY A 50 -0.47 -5.43 -1.24
CA GLY A 50 0.56 -6.43 -1.53
C GLY A 50 0.08 -7.64 -2.35
N PHE A 51 -1.23 -7.86 -2.52
CA PHE A 51 -1.77 -9.06 -3.16
C PHE A 51 -1.47 -9.17 -4.67
N THR A 52 -1.21 -8.06 -5.35
CA THR A 52 -0.81 -8.05 -6.76
C THR A 52 0.49 -8.81 -7.02
N THR A 53 1.38 -8.91 -6.02
CA THR A 53 2.58 -9.74 -6.10
C THR A 53 2.22 -11.23 -6.23
N ILE A 54 1.15 -11.69 -5.59
CA ILE A 54 0.65 -13.06 -5.69
C ILE A 54 0.14 -13.35 -7.10
N THR A 55 -0.60 -12.40 -7.71
CA THR A 55 -1.10 -12.56 -9.08
C THR A 55 0.03 -12.59 -10.11
N ASN A 56 1.06 -11.77 -9.93
CA ASN A 56 2.22 -11.73 -10.82
C ASN A 56 3.07 -13.02 -10.75
N SER A 57 2.98 -13.77 -9.64
CA SER A 57 3.64 -15.07 -9.46
C SER A 57 2.74 -16.25 -9.85
N GLY A 58 1.58 -16.00 -10.45
CA GLY A 58 0.60 -17.04 -10.76
C GLY A 58 1.11 -18.18 -11.62
N GLY A 59 2.07 -17.92 -12.52
CA GLY A 59 2.69 -18.94 -13.36
C GLY A 59 3.59 -19.94 -12.60
N GLU A 60 4.01 -19.61 -11.38
CA GLU A 60 4.85 -20.44 -10.52
C GLU A 60 4.02 -21.23 -9.49
N ILE A 61 2.69 -21.01 -9.44
CA ILE A 61 1.78 -21.60 -8.45
C ILE A 61 1.10 -22.83 -9.04
N GLU A 62 1.11 -23.94 -8.32
CA GLU A 62 0.33 -25.12 -8.69
C GLU A 62 -1.18 -24.81 -8.68
N ASN A 63 -1.89 -25.24 -9.73
CA ASN A 63 -3.32 -24.98 -9.91
C ASN A 63 -3.70 -23.49 -9.73
N PRO A 64 -3.10 -22.56 -10.51
CA PRO A 64 -3.16 -21.12 -10.28
C PRO A 64 -4.59 -20.59 -10.24
N ARG A 65 -5.50 -21.11 -11.07
CA ARG A 65 -6.92 -20.71 -11.10
C ARG A 65 -7.64 -20.84 -9.74
N LYS A 66 -7.21 -21.81 -8.92
CA LYS A 66 -7.80 -22.08 -7.61
C LYS A 66 -6.97 -21.48 -6.48
N ASN A 67 -5.65 -21.62 -6.57
CA ASN A 67 -4.78 -21.33 -5.44
C ASN A 67 -4.39 -19.85 -5.33
N VAL A 68 -4.33 -19.10 -6.44
CA VAL A 68 -4.07 -17.65 -6.41
C VAL A 68 -5.18 -16.91 -5.65
N GLY A 69 -6.46 -17.15 -5.99
CA GLY A 69 -7.57 -16.52 -5.29
C GLY A 69 -7.63 -16.89 -3.80
N ARG A 70 -7.39 -18.17 -3.47
CA ARG A 70 -7.31 -18.61 -2.07
C ARG A 70 -6.17 -17.94 -1.30
N ALA A 71 -4.99 -17.87 -1.89
CA ALA A 71 -3.84 -17.23 -1.28
C ALA A 71 -4.11 -15.76 -0.99
N ILE A 72 -4.77 -15.04 -1.90
CA ILE A 72 -5.17 -13.64 -1.71
C ILE A 72 -6.13 -13.52 -0.52
N VAL A 73 -7.20 -14.30 -0.50
CA VAL A 73 -8.21 -14.23 0.58
C VAL A 73 -7.59 -14.56 1.94
N ILE A 74 -6.78 -15.61 2.03
CA ILE A 74 -6.10 -16.00 3.27
C ILE A 74 -5.13 -14.90 3.72
N SER A 75 -4.35 -14.34 2.80
CA SER A 75 -3.40 -13.26 3.11
C SER A 75 -4.13 -12.01 3.62
N ILE A 76 -5.22 -11.61 2.98
CA ILE A 76 -6.03 -10.46 3.43
C ILE A 76 -6.62 -10.72 4.82
N ALA A 77 -7.17 -11.91 5.07
CA ALA A 77 -7.75 -12.26 6.37
C ALA A 77 -6.68 -12.20 7.50
N ILE A 78 -5.49 -12.72 7.25
CA ILE A 78 -4.36 -12.63 8.19
C ILE A 78 -3.96 -11.17 8.41
N CYS A 79 -3.87 -10.36 7.36
CA CYS A 79 -3.55 -8.94 7.48
C CYS A 79 -4.60 -8.18 8.28
N ILE A 80 -5.89 -8.39 8.02
CA ILE A 80 -6.99 -7.79 8.79
C ILE A 80 -6.83 -8.10 10.27
N PHE A 81 -6.64 -9.38 10.61
CA PHE A 81 -6.48 -9.80 12.00
C PHE A 81 -5.30 -9.10 12.69
N ILE A 82 -4.13 -9.08 12.04
CA ILE A 82 -2.93 -8.42 12.59
C ILE A 82 -3.13 -6.91 12.71
N TYR A 83 -3.72 -6.26 11.70
CA TYR A 83 -3.93 -4.81 11.74
C TYR A 83 -4.92 -4.39 12.82
N LEU A 84 -5.99 -5.18 13.05
CA LEU A 84 -6.90 -4.95 14.15
C LEU A 84 -6.23 -5.10 15.51
N LEU A 85 -5.37 -6.10 15.69
CA LEU A 85 -4.58 -6.27 16.91
C LEU A 85 -3.64 -5.09 17.15
N VAL A 86 -2.92 -4.64 16.11
CA VAL A 86 -2.01 -3.50 16.20
C VAL A 86 -2.78 -2.21 16.50
N ALA A 87 -3.89 -1.98 15.81
CA ALA A 87 -4.73 -0.81 16.03
C ALA A 87 -5.30 -0.78 17.47
N ALA A 88 -5.76 -1.93 17.98
CA ALA A 88 -6.22 -2.07 19.35
C ALA A 88 -5.08 -1.79 20.35
N ALA A 89 -3.88 -2.34 20.12
CA ALA A 89 -2.74 -2.13 20.99
C ALA A 89 -2.31 -0.65 21.05
N VAL A 90 -2.31 0.04 19.91
CA VAL A 90 -1.96 1.46 19.85
C VAL A 90 -3.06 2.31 20.48
N GLY A 91 -4.34 2.09 20.11
CA GLY A 91 -5.45 2.89 20.58
C GLY A 91 -5.79 2.71 22.06
N THR A 92 -5.39 1.58 22.68
CA THR A 92 -5.57 1.36 24.12
C THR A 92 -4.41 1.88 24.98
N ASN A 93 -3.26 2.16 24.40
CA ASN A 93 -2.07 2.59 25.15
C ASN A 93 -1.65 4.03 24.90
N LEU A 94 -2.15 4.67 23.83
CA LEU A 94 -1.79 6.04 23.46
C LEU A 94 -3.02 6.89 23.22
N SER A 95 -2.97 8.15 23.65
CA SER A 95 -3.91 9.19 23.23
C SER A 95 -3.70 9.58 21.76
N ILE A 96 -4.69 10.22 21.14
CA ILE A 96 -4.60 10.68 19.75
C ILE A 96 -3.42 11.66 19.58
N GLN A 97 -3.19 12.53 20.56
CA GLN A 97 -2.07 13.47 20.54
C GLN A 97 -0.72 12.76 20.54
N GLU A 98 -0.57 11.71 21.36
CA GLU A 98 0.64 10.91 21.40
C GLU A 98 0.85 10.12 20.10
N ILE A 99 -0.22 9.57 19.52
CA ILE A 99 -0.15 8.89 18.21
C ILE A 99 0.32 9.86 17.13
N VAL A 100 -0.24 11.07 17.09
CA VAL A 100 0.15 12.11 16.12
C VAL A 100 1.57 12.60 16.35
N ALA A 101 2.02 12.71 17.60
CA ALA A 101 3.39 13.09 17.93
C ALA A 101 4.40 12.00 17.59
N ALA A 102 4.06 10.75 17.88
CA ALA A 102 4.90 9.58 17.61
C ALA A 102 4.99 9.23 16.11
N ARG A 103 3.94 9.55 15.30
CA ARG A 103 3.92 9.27 13.85
C ARG A 103 4.39 7.84 13.52
N ASP A 104 5.55 7.74 12.88
CA ASP A 104 6.08 6.49 12.31
C ASP A 104 6.53 5.47 13.37
N TYR A 105 6.65 5.84 14.64
CA TYR A 105 7.04 4.96 15.74
C TYR A 105 5.96 4.76 16.82
N ALA A 106 4.70 5.08 16.50
CA ALA A 106 3.57 4.94 17.44
C ALA A 106 3.45 3.51 18.04
N LEU A 107 3.71 2.46 17.24
CA LEU A 107 3.71 1.08 17.75
C LEU A 107 4.82 0.84 18.80
N ALA A 108 5.99 1.46 18.62
CA ALA A 108 7.08 1.36 19.59
C ALA A 108 6.73 2.05 20.90
N GLU A 109 6.08 3.22 20.84
CA GLU A 109 5.57 3.91 22.01
C GLU A 109 4.47 3.09 22.73
N ALA A 110 3.53 2.52 22.00
CA ALA A 110 2.49 1.66 22.54
C ALA A 110 3.01 0.37 23.19
N ALA A 111 4.20 -0.08 22.82
CA ALA A 111 4.83 -1.26 23.41
C ALA A 111 5.55 -0.97 24.76
N LYS A 112 5.86 0.29 25.07
CA LYS A 112 6.58 0.68 26.29
C LYS A 112 5.91 0.21 27.59
N PRO A 113 4.58 0.36 27.78
CA PRO A 113 3.93 -0.09 29.01
C PRO A 113 4.08 -1.58 29.30
N ALA A 114 4.12 -2.41 28.23
CA ALA A 114 4.22 -3.86 28.35
C ALA A 114 5.66 -4.35 28.54
N PHE A 115 6.62 -3.75 27.85
CA PHE A 115 7.98 -4.28 27.72
C PHE A 115 9.05 -3.28 28.16
N GLY A 116 8.67 -2.11 28.66
CA GLY A 116 9.62 -1.05 29.06
C GLY A 116 10.50 -0.62 27.88
N GLN A 117 11.75 -0.26 28.19
CA GLN A 117 12.74 0.12 27.18
C GLN A 117 13.05 -1.01 26.17
N TYR A 118 12.94 -2.27 26.58
CA TYR A 118 13.12 -3.41 25.68
C TYR A 118 12.06 -3.48 24.59
N GLY A 119 10.83 -3.01 24.88
CA GLY A 119 9.75 -2.92 23.86
C GLY A 119 10.14 -2.04 22.68
N LEU A 120 10.80 -0.90 22.95
CA LEU A 120 11.31 -0.02 21.91
C LEU A 120 12.31 -0.75 20.98
N TRP A 121 13.33 -1.36 21.58
CA TRP A 121 14.40 -2.04 20.82
C TRP A 121 13.87 -3.23 20.01
N ILE A 122 12.96 -4.02 20.59
CA ILE A 122 12.33 -5.15 19.91
C ILE A 122 11.50 -4.65 18.74
N THR A 123 10.68 -3.60 18.94
CA THR A 123 9.83 -3.03 17.87
C THR A 123 10.69 -2.45 16.75
N VAL A 124 11.75 -1.70 17.07
CA VAL A 124 12.68 -1.15 16.07
C VAL A 124 13.37 -2.28 15.31
N GLY A 125 13.84 -3.32 15.99
CA GLY A 125 14.45 -4.49 15.35
C GLY A 125 13.50 -5.17 14.34
N PHE A 126 12.25 -5.43 14.73
CA PHE A 126 11.24 -5.97 13.82
C PHE A 126 10.89 -5.01 12.69
N ALA A 127 10.82 -3.70 12.95
CA ALA A 127 10.56 -2.70 11.93
C ALA A 127 11.67 -2.68 10.87
N ILE A 128 12.94 -2.73 11.27
CA ILE A 128 14.07 -2.79 10.33
C ILE A 128 13.97 -4.03 9.45
N ILE A 129 13.79 -5.22 10.04
CA ILE A 129 13.64 -6.48 9.29
C ILE A 129 12.44 -6.42 8.34
N ALA A 130 11.32 -5.87 8.82
CA ALA A 130 10.11 -5.73 8.02
C ALA A 130 10.32 -4.78 6.84
N THR A 131 10.92 -3.62 7.08
CA THR A 131 11.15 -2.60 6.05
C THR A 131 12.14 -3.09 5.01
N VAL A 132 13.31 -3.60 5.41
CA VAL A 132 14.33 -4.10 4.48
C VAL A 132 13.76 -5.19 3.58
N SER A 133 13.11 -6.21 4.16
CA SER A 133 12.52 -7.28 3.37
C SER A 133 11.32 -6.82 2.53
N GLY A 134 10.56 -5.81 2.99
CA GLY A 134 9.48 -5.19 2.21
C GLY A 134 10.01 -4.42 0.99
N VAL A 135 11.05 -3.62 1.18
CA VAL A 135 11.70 -2.88 0.09
C VAL A 135 12.24 -3.86 -0.97
N ILE A 136 12.99 -4.89 -0.55
CA ILE A 136 13.53 -5.90 -1.48
C ILE A 136 12.40 -6.56 -2.28
N ALA A 137 11.35 -7.03 -1.61
CA ALA A 137 10.23 -7.68 -2.27
C ALA A 137 9.50 -6.75 -3.25
N SER A 138 9.25 -5.50 -2.86
CA SER A 138 8.52 -4.52 -3.67
C SER A 138 9.32 -4.09 -4.90
N VAL A 139 10.60 -3.77 -4.72
CA VAL A 139 11.48 -3.37 -5.84
C VAL A 139 11.61 -4.52 -6.84
N PHE A 140 11.75 -5.76 -6.37
CA PHE A 140 11.83 -6.94 -7.23
C PHE A 140 10.52 -7.18 -7.99
N ALA A 141 9.36 -7.08 -7.31
CA ALA A 141 8.06 -7.26 -7.95
C ALA A 141 7.78 -6.21 -9.03
N VAL A 142 8.07 -4.93 -8.74
CA VAL A 142 7.89 -3.84 -9.70
C VAL A 142 8.84 -3.99 -10.90
N SER A 143 10.10 -4.33 -10.67
CA SER A 143 11.07 -4.53 -11.76
C SER A 143 10.69 -5.68 -12.68
N ARG A 144 10.16 -6.78 -12.16
CA ARG A 144 9.64 -7.90 -12.98
C ARG A 144 8.43 -7.48 -13.81
N MET A 145 7.48 -6.76 -13.20
CA MET A 145 6.30 -6.27 -13.92
C MET A 145 6.71 -5.30 -15.03
N LEU A 146 7.64 -4.39 -14.74
CA LEU A 146 8.14 -3.46 -15.74
C LEU A 146 8.89 -4.17 -16.87
N ALA A 147 9.68 -5.20 -16.57
CA ALA A 147 10.34 -6.04 -17.58
C ALA A 147 9.30 -6.73 -18.47
N MET A 148 8.26 -7.33 -17.90
CA MET A 148 7.17 -7.96 -18.64
C MET A 148 6.47 -6.97 -19.58
N LEU A 149 6.16 -5.75 -19.11
CA LEU A 149 5.56 -4.71 -19.95
C LEU A 149 6.51 -4.25 -21.07
N THR A 150 7.80 -4.27 -20.82
CA THR A 150 8.83 -3.98 -21.82
C THR A 150 8.91 -5.09 -22.89
N ASP A 151 8.89 -6.36 -22.47
CA ASP A 151 8.88 -7.52 -23.38
C ASP A 151 7.62 -7.55 -24.25
N MET A 152 6.49 -7.08 -23.69
CA MET A 152 5.23 -6.88 -24.44
C MET A 152 5.23 -5.62 -25.32
N GLU A 153 6.33 -4.86 -25.31
CA GLU A 153 6.51 -3.61 -26.07
C GLU A 153 5.47 -2.52 -25.71
N LEU A 154 4.95 -2.54 -24.48
CA LEU A 154 4.02 -1.52 -23.97
C LEU A 154 4.75 -0.34 -23.34
N VAL A 155 6.01 -0.53 -22.92
CA VAL A 155 6.84 0.49 -22.27
C VAL A 155 8.16 0.62 -23.04
N PRO A 156 8.67 1.85 -23.28
CA PRO A 156 9.95 2.03 -23.94
C PRO A 156 11.08 1.49 -23.08
N HIS A 157 12.08 0.90 -23.72
CA HIS A 157 13.28 0.42 -23.06
C HIS A 157 14.52 1.07 -23.65
N SER A 158 15.43 1.49 -22.79
CA SER A 158 16.76 1.98 -23.19
C SER A 158 17.82 1.32 -22.33
N HIS A 159 18.86 0.82 -22.97
CA HIS A 159 19.98 0.18 -22.26
C HIS A 159 20.86 1.18 -21.51
N PHE A 160 20.91 2.45 -21.91
CA PHE A 160 21.82 3.48 -21.38
C PHE A 160 23.25 3.01 -21.16
N GLY A 161 23.73 2.09 -22.03
CA GLY A 161 25.07 1.51 -21.90
C GLY A 161 25.27 0.52 -20.75
N MET A 162 24.22 0.16 -20.02
CA MET A 162 24.30 -0.81 -18.92
C MET A 162 24.38 -2.25 -19.45
N PRO A 163 25.31 -3.07 -18.95
CA PRO A 163 25.38 -4.49 -19.28
C PRO A 163 24.27 -5.26 -18.57
N GLY A 164 23.70 -6.25 -19.24
CA GLY A 164 22.71 -7.17 -18.66
C GLY A 164 21.44 -7.30 -19.47
N ASN A 165 20.45 -7.97 -18.87
CA ASN A 165 19.15 -8.19 -19.48
C ASN A 165 18.15 -7.08 -19.06
N ILE A 166 16.98 -7.05 -19.71
CA ILE A 166 15.90 -6.10 -19.45
C ILE A 166 15.54 -6.05 -17.95
N GLN A 167 15.48 -7.19 -17.28
CA GLN A 167 15.13 -7.25 -15.86
C GLN A 167 16.13 -6.53 -14.95
N LYS A 168 17.43 -6.57 -15.26
CA LYS A 168 18.45 -5.82 -14.51
C LYS A 168 18.31 -4.32 -14.75
N HIS A 169 18.03 -3.91 -15.97
CA HIS A 169 17.83 -2.49 -16.29
C HIS A 169 16.60 -1.93 -15.61
N THR A 170 15.47 -2.63 -15.65
CA THR A 170 14.22 -2.23 -14.99
C THR A 170 14.37 -2.19 -13.48
N LEU A 171 15.20 -3.06 -12.89
CA LEU A 171 15.55 -3.01 -11.47
C LEU A 171 16.27 -1.70 -11.12
N VAL A 172 17.27 -1.32 -11.90
CA VAL A 172 18.01 -0.05 -11.70
C VAL A 172 17.07 1.15 -11.83
N TYR A 173 16.20 1.19 -12.85
CA TYR A 173 15.24 2.28 -13.02
C TYR A 173 14.28 2.39 -11.85
N THR A 174 13.79 1.26 -11.36
CA THR A 174 12.89 1.23 -10.19
C THR A 174 13.58 1.77 -8.94
N ILE A 175 14.84 1.38 -8.70
CA ILE A 175 15.61 1.86 -7.55
C ILE A 175 15.87 3.37 -7.67
N VAL A 176 16.34 3.84 -8.84
CA VAL A 176 16.63 5.26 -9.05
C VAL A 176 15.37 6.11 -8.87
N LEU A 177 14.24 5.68 -9.44
CA LEU A 177 12.97 6.39 -9.28
C LEU A 177 12.51 6.41 -7.81
N ALA A 178 12.59 5.28 -7.13
CA ALA A 178 12.22 5.19 -5.71
C ALA A 178 13.10 6.09 -4.84
N MET A 179 14.42 6.08 -5.04
CA MET A 179 15.36 6.96 -4.34
C MET A 179 15.07 8.44 -4.62
N THR A 180 14.78 8.79 -5.87
CA THR A 180 14.43 10.16 -6.24
C THR A 180 13.17 10.63 -5.50
N LEU A 181 12.13 9.81 -5.48
CA LEU A 181 10.90 10.15 -4.76
C LEU A 181 11.12 10.31 -3.25
N THR A 182 11.95 9.47 -2.64
CA THR A 182 12.24 9.56 -1.19
C THR A 182 13.10 10.77 -0.80
N ILE A 183 13.84 11.37 -1.75
CA ILE A 183 14.60 12.61 -1.53
C ILE A 183 13.65 13.82 -1.49
N PHE A 184 12.62 13.84 -2.33
CA PHE A 184 11.74 15.01 -2.48
C PHE A 184 10.46 14.94 -1.63
N PHE A 185 10.06 13.75 -1.21
CA PHE A 185 8.79 13.53 -0.49
C PHE A 185 9.00 12.72 0.79
N ASP A 186 8.32 13.12 1.85
CA ASP A 186 8.21 12.33 3.08
C ASP A 186 7.29 11.10 2.91
N LEU A 187 7.33 10.20 3.89
CA LEU A 187 6.53 8.97 3.87
C LEU A 187 5.02 9.23 3.72
N SER A 188 4.50 10.27 4.39
CA SER A 188 3.07 10.62 4.32
C SER A 188 2.64 11.06 2.92
N ARG A 189 3.47 11.85 2.24
CA ARG A 189 3.23 12.27 0.86
C ARG A 189 3.35 11.12 -0.12
N ILE A 190 4.39 10.28 0.00
CA ILE A 190 4.55 9.08 -0.84
C ILE A 190 3.36 8.13 -0.68
N ALA A 191 2.92 7.86 0.56
CA ALA A 191 1.74 7.05 0.81
C ALA A 191 0.49 7.68 0.20
N SER A 192 0.33 9.00 0.31
CA SER A 192 -0.82 9.72 -0.27
C SER A 192 -0.85 9.67 -1.79
N LEU A 193 0.30 9.83 -2.45
CA LEU A 193 0.44 9.60 -3.90
C LEU A 193 0.07 8.16 -4.26
N GLY A 194 0.57 7.20 -3.48
CA GLY A 194 0.23 5.78 -3.63
C GLY A 194 -1.27 5.53 -3.59
N VAL A 195 -2.00 6.10 -2.62
CA VAL A 195 -3.47 5.98 -2.52
C VAL A 195 -4.17 6.45 -3.79
N ILE A 196 -3.83 7.65 -4.27
CA ILE A 196 -4.48 8.23 -5.46
C ILE A 196 -4.24 7.35 -6.68
N PHE A 197 -2.98 6.97 -6.95
CA PHE A 197 -2.65 6.13 -8.11
C PHE A 197 -3.28 4.74 -8.01
N TYR A 198 -3.29 4.12 -6.82
CA TYR A 198 -3.90 2.79 -6.65
C TYR A 198 -5.41 2.81 -6.84
N LEU A 199 -6.12 3.77 -6.25
CA LEU A 199 -7.57 3.85 -6.43
C LEU A 199 -7.96 4.15 -7.89
N LEU A 200 -7.22 5.03 -8.57
CA LEU A 200 -7.41 5.27 -10.00
C LEU A 200 -7.16 4.02 -10.84
N MET A 201 -6.10 3.28 -10.52
CA MET A 201 -5.79 2.02 -11.20
C MET A 201 -6.87 0.96 -10.95
N ASP A 202 -7.37 0.82 -9.73
CA ASP A 202 -8.43 -0.13 -9.38
C ASP A 202 -9.72 0.20 -10.14
N ILE A 203 -10.11 1.48 -10.19
CA ILE A 203 -11.26 1.94 -10.97
C ILE A 203 -11.08 1.59 -12.46
N ALA A 204 -9.89 1.86 -13.01
CA ALA A 204 -9.60 1.56 -14.42
C ALA A 204 -9.64 0.06 -14.72
N ILE A 205 -9.10 -0.78 -13.82
CA ILE A 205 -9.13 -2.25 -13.94
C ILE A 205 -10.57 -2.76 -13.86
N HIS A 206 -11.33 -2.35 -12.83
CA HIS A 206 -12.72 -2.77 -12.66
C HIS A 206 -13.58 -2.34 -13.85
N TRP A 207 -13.37 -1.14 -14.38
CA TRP A 207 -14.03 -0.63 -15.57
C TRP A 207 -13.65 -1.44 -16.81
N GLY A 208 -12.37 -1.76 -17.00
CA GLY A 208 -11.88 -2.61 -18.10
C GLY A 208 -12.49 -4.01 -18.04
N VAL A 209 -12.50 -4.63 -16.85
CA VAL A 209 -13.13 -5.94 -16.64
C VAL A 209 -14.63 -5.89 -16.95
N LEU A 210 -15.33 -4.86 -16.48
CA LEU A 210 -16.78 -4.70 -16.69
C LEU A 210 -17.14 -4.65 -18.18
N ASN A 211 -16.36 -3.92 -18.97
CA ASN A 211 -16.68 -3.68 -20.37
C ASN A 211 -16.14 -4.75 -21.34
N TYR A 212 -14.94 -5.28 -21.08
CA TYR A 212 -14.24 -6.13 -22.04
C TYR A 212 -14.14 -7.60 -21.61
N LEU A 213 -13.89 -7.88 -20.33
CA LEU A 213 -13.55 -9.23 -19.88
C LEU A 213 -14.68 -9.93 -19.10
N ARG A 214 -15.73 -9.20 -18.69
CA ARG A 214 -16.78 -9.71 -17.79
C ARG A 214 -17.38 -11.03 -18.22
N LYS A 215 -17.68 -11.18 -19.52
CA LYS A 215 -18.33 -12.38 -20.08
C LYS A 215 -17.36 -13.56 -20.09
N GLU A 216 -16.11 -13.31 -20.41
CA GLU A 216 -15.07 -14.34 -20.53
C GLU A 216 -14.74 -14.97 -19.18
N ILE A 217 -14.63 -14.15 -18.14
CA ILE A 217 -14.29 -14.61 -16.77
C ILE A 217 -15.54 -14.82 -15.89
N SER A 218 -16.75 -14.68 -16.44
CA SER A 218 -18.01 -14.82 -15.70
C SER A 218 -18.12 -13.92 -14.46
N ALA A 219 -17.56 -12.70 -14.52
CA ALA A 219 -17.56 -11.78 -13.38
C ALA A 219 -18.95 -11.19 -13.11
N ASN A 220 -19.30 -11.06 -11.83
CA ASN A 220 -20.56 -10.50 -11.40
C ASN A 220 -20.57 -8.97 -11.61
N ARG A 221 -21.52 -8.48 -12.41
CA ARG A 221 -21.69 -7.05 -12.72
C ARG A 221 -21.92 -6.20 -11.48
N PHE A 222 -22.73 -6.69 -10.55
CA PHE A 222 -23.07 -5.94 -9.35
C PHE A 222 -21.83 -5.74 -8.46
N ILE A 223 -21.01 -6.77 -8.29
CA ILE A 223 -19.76 -6.67 -7.52
C ILE A 223 -18.82 -5.63 -8.14
N LEU A 224 -18.64 -5.66 -9.48
CA LEU A 224 -17.77 -4.71 -10.17
C LEU A 224 -18.27 -3.26 -10.04
N LEU A 225 -19.58 -3.03 -10.21
CA LEU A 225 -20.14 -1.70 -10.05
C LEU A 225 -20.04 -1.20 -8.61
N THR A 226 -20.27 -2.06 -7.63
CA THR A 226 -20.11 -1.71 -6.21
C THR A 226 -18.66 -1.36 -5.90
N ALA A 227 -17.69 -2.12 -6.40
CA ALA A 227 -16.27 -1.83 -6.23
C ALA A 227 -15.90 -0.46 -6.81
N ILE A 228 -16.27 -0.18 -8.08
CA ILE A 228 -16.02 1.13 -8.71
C ILE A 228 -16.65 2.26 -7.91
N THR A 229 -17.89 2.08 -7.42
CA THR A 229 -18.59 3.12 -6.64
C THR A 229 -17.88 3.39 -5.32
N LEU A 230 -17.47 2.33 -4.60
CA LEU A 230 -16.75 2.47 -3.34
C LEU A 230 -15.38 3.12 -3.54
N ASP A 231 -14.63 2.70 -4.56
CA ASP A 231 -13.33 3.30 -4.90
C ASP A 231 -13.47 4.79 -5.23
N LEU A 232 -14.51 5.19 -5.98
CA LEU A 232 -14.79 6.59 -6.30
C LEU A 232 -15.14 7.41 -5.04
N ILE A 233 -16.00 6.88 -4.16
CA ILE A 233 -16.38 7.56 -2.91
C ILE A 233 -15.14 7.81 -2.05
N VAL A 234 -14.33 6.78 -1.86
CA VAL A 234 -13.11 6.85 -1.04
C VAL A 234 -12.08 7.78 -1.66
N LEU A 235 -11.91 7.73 -2.99
CA LEU A 235 -10.99 8.61 -3.72
C LEU A 235 -11.40 10.08 -3.60
N ILE A 236 -12.69 10.39 -3.80
CA ILE A 236 -13.20 11.76 -3.69
C ILE A 236 -13.01 12.29 -2.27
N ALA A 237 -13.37 11.51 -1.25
CA ALA A 237 -13.17 11.88 0.14
C ALA A 237 -11.69 12.15 0.45
N PHE A 238 -10.80 11.27 -0.02
CA PHE A 238 -9.36 11.43 0.16
C PHE A 238 -8.82 12.69 -0.52
N ILE A 239 -9.25 12.99 -1.74
CA ILE A 239 -8.89 14.21 -2.46
C ILE A 239 -9.34 15.44 -1.67
N VAL A 240 -10.59 15.47 -1.16
CA VAL A 240 -11.11 16.58 -0.38
C VAL A 240 -10.26 16.84 0.88
N VAL A 241 -9.88 15.76 1.59
CA VAL A 241 -9.00 15.87 2.77
C VAL A 241 -7.64 16.42 2.36
N LYS A 242 -7.05 15.91 1.28
CA LYS A 242 -5.69 16.32 0.84
C LYS A 242 -5.64 17.72 0.24
N VAL A 243 -6.68 18.17 -0.44
CA VAL A 243 -6.76 19.57 -0.91
C VAL A 243 -6.65 20.55 0.26
N LYS A 244 -7.23 20.22 1.41
CA LYS A 244 -7.19 21.07 2.61
C LYS A 244 -5.90 20.92 3.41
N ALA A 245 -5.37 19.68 3.52
CA ALA A 245 -4.25 19.37 4.40
C ALA A 245 -2.87 19.50 3.72
N ASP A 246 -2.73 19.07 2.47
CA ASP A 246 -1.48 19.10 1.71
C ASP A 246 -1.76 19.07 0.20
N SER A 247 -2.04 20.24 -0.38
CA SER A 247 -2.38 20.39 -1.81
C SER A 247 -1.25 19.97 -2.76
N ILE A 248 0.01 19.92 -2.29
CA ILE A 248 1.16 19.48 -3.09
C ILE A 248 0.94 18.05 -3.60
N VAL A 249 0.35 17.18 -2.77
CA VAL A 249 0.02 15.79 -3.16
C VAL A 249 -0.89 15.77 -4.39
N ILE A 250 -1.89 16.65 -4.43
CA ILE A 250 -2.85 16.69 -5.55
C ILE A 250 -2.16 17.16 -6.84
N TRP A 251 -1.41 18.26 -6.77
CA TRP A 251 -0.69 18.76 -7.95
C TRP A 251 0.34 17.78 -8.47
N THR A 252 1.07 17.12 -7.57
CA THR A 252 2.04 16.09 -7.94
C THR A 252 1.36 14.87 -8.57
N SER A 253 0.20 14.45 -8.04
CA SER A 253 -0.58 13.35 -8.63
C SER A 253 -1.07 13.68 -10.03
N LEU A 254 -1.60 14.90 -10.24
CA LEU A 254 -2.07 15.36 -11.54
C LEU A 254 -0.91 15.44 -12.55
N ALA A 255 0.23 16.00 -12.12
CA ALA A 255 1.43 16.07 -12.96
C ALA A 255 1.94 14.67 -13.33
N GLY A 256 1.97 13.74 -12.37
CA GLY A 256 2.36 12.35 -12.62
C GLY A 256 1.42 11.63 -13.59
N LEU A 257 0.11 11.77 -13.42
CA LEU A 257 -0.90 11.23 -14.35
C LEU A 257 -0.74 11.80 -15.77
N PHE A 258 -0.60 13.12 -15.88
CA PHE A 258 -0.39 13.77 -17.15
C PHE A 258 0.87 13.27 -17.85
N LEU A 259 1.95 13.13 -17.11
CA LEU A 259 3.23 12.62 -17.62
C LEU A 259 3.10 11.18 -18.11
N ILE A 260 2.47 10.29 -17.33
CA ILE A 260 2.26 8.88 -17.69
C ILE A 260 1.44 8.78 -18.96
N ILE A 261 0.26 9.43 -19.00
CA ILE A 261 -0.64 9.37 -20.16
C ILE A 261 0.02 9.95 -21.43
N THR A 262 0.75 11.04 -21.28
CA THR A 262 1.44 11.70 -22.41
C THR A 262 2.58 10.82 -22.92
N ALA A 263 3.39 10.26 -22.02
CA ALA A 263 4.49 9.37 -22.40
C ALA A 263 3.97 8.12 -23.12
N GLU A 264 2.92 7.50 -22.59
CA GLU A 264 2.27 6.33 -23.21
C GLU A 264 1.73 6.66 -24.61
N LYS A 265 0.97 7.75 -24.74
CA LYS A 265 0.43 8.18 -26.06
C LYS A 265 1.54 8.45 -27.07
N LEU A 266 2.59 9.15 -26.67
CA LEU A 266 3.72 9.46 -27.56
C LEU A 266 4.44 8.16 -27.99
N TYR A 267 4.66 7.24 -27.07
CA TYR A 267 5.31 5.99 -27.37
C TYR A 267 4.47 5.13 -28.34
N LEU A 268 3.20 4.89 -28.03
CA LEU A 268 2.31 4.08 -28.84
C LEU A 268 2.02 4.72 -30.22
N SER A 269 1.98 6.06 -30.31
CA SER A 269 1.80 6.74 -31.58
C SER A 269 3.00 6.62 -32.51
N ARG A 270 4.22 6.58 -31.97
CA ARG A 270 5.45 6.34 -32.75
C ARG A 270 5.56 4.90 -33.27
N LYS A 271 5.01 3.94 -32.52
CA LYS A 271 5.05 2.53 -32.89
C LYS A 271 4.03 2.16 -33.99
N ARG A 272 2.93 2.94 -34.11
CA ARG A 272 1.91 2.74 -35.15
C ARG A 272 2.26 3.34 -36.51
N LYS A 273 3.33 4.12 -36.58
CA LYS A 273 3.93 4.65 -37.83
C LYS A 273 5.09 3.76 -38.28
#